data_e6c074f992d6baf0ff879782d13d2196
#
_entry.id   e6c074f992d6baf0ff879782d13d2196
#
_cell.length_a   1.000
_cell.length_b   1.000
_cell.length_c   1.000
_cell.angle_alpha   90.00
_cell.angle_beta   90.00
_cell.angle_gamma   90.00
#
_symmetry.space_group_name_H-M   'P 1'
#
loop_
_entity.id
_entity.type
_entity.pdbx_description
1 polymer ?
#
loop_
_entity_poly.entity_id
_entity_poly.type
_entity_poly.pdbx_seq_one_letter_code
_entity_poly.pdbx_strand_id
1 'polypeptide(L)'
;VPQGSLREAVCYPNIDPHHPELAQALTLCRLEKLIDKLDEVGNWQQTLSPGELQRVAFARILLGKPKLILLDEATSALDEPTEAALYRLLRRQLPHSIIVSIGHRGTLAEFHDKSMYIARAGCAA
;
A
#
# COMPACT_ATOMS: atom_id res chain seq x y z
N VAL A 1 -1.54 -6.93 -13.95
CA VAL A 1 -2.45 -7.92 -13.41
C VAL A 1 -3.55 -8.21 -14.42
N PRO A 2 -3.80 -9.45 -14.75
CA PRO A 2 -4.89 -9.78 -15.66
C PRO A 2 -6.24 -9.42 -15.03
N GLN A 3 -7.28 -9.43 -15.84
CA GLN A 3 -8.62 -9.16 -15.35
C GLN A 3 -9.01 -10.20 -14.31
N GLY A 4 -9.57 -9.73 -13.22
CA GLY A 4 -10.04 -10.58 -12.14
C GLY A 4 -10.84 -9.73 -11.16
N SER A 5 -11.17 -10.28 -10.01
CA SER A 5 -11.88 -9.52 -9.00
C SER A 5 -10.94 -8.47 -8.38
N LEU A 6 -11.54 -7.43 -7.81
CA LEU A 6 -10.76 -6.43 -7.10
C LEU A 6 -10.01 -7.08 -5.92
N ARG A 7 -10.63 -8.04 -5.26
CA ARG A 7 -10.02 -8.81 -4.17
C ARG A 7 -8.70 -9.44 -4.63
N GLU A 8 -8.72 -10.08 -5.79
CA GLU A 8 -7.51 -10.67 -6.36
C GLU A 8 -6.47 -9.61 -6.72
N ALA A 9 -6.91 -8.50 -7.29
CA ALA A 9 -6.00 -7.42 -7.68
C ALA A 9 -5.31 -6.80 -6.45
N VAL A 10 -6.06 -6.57 -5.38
CA VAL A 10 -5.51 -6.02 -4.14
C VAL A 10 -4.51 -6.98 -3.51
N CYS A 11 -4.78 -8.26 -3.56
CA CYS A 11 -3.98 -9.26 -2.84
C CYS A 11 -2.84 -9.85 -3.68
N TYR A 12 -2.81 -9.58 -4.97
CA TYR A 12 -1.74 -10.05 -5.85
C TYR A 12 -0.41 -9.42 -5.48
N PRO A 13 0.72 -10.12 -5.51
CA PRO A 13 0.86 -11.53 -5.84
C PRO A 13 0.87 -12.48 -4.63
N ASN A 14 1.08 -11.99 -3.42
CA ASN A 14 1.47 -12.85 -2.31
C ASN A 14 0.51 -12.87 -1.12
N ILE A 15 -0.61 -12.16 -1.21
CA ILE A 15 -1.58 -12.08 -0.11
C ILE A 15 -2.74 -13.01 -0.41
N ASP A 16 -3.20 -13.75 0.58
CA ASP A 16 -4.40 -14.55 0.48
C ASP A 16 -5.60 -13.64 0.21
N PRO A 17 -6.35 -13.83 -0.89
CA PRO A 17 -7.53 -13.00 -1.17
C PRO A 17 -8.59 -13.03 -0.08
N HIS A 18 -8.58 -14.05 0.76
CA HIS A 18 -9.50 -14.17 1.88
C HIS A 18 -8.85 -13.86 3.23
N HIS A 19 -7.75 -13.10 3.21
CA HIS A 19 -7.08 -12.69 4.44
C HIS A 19 -8.06 -12.03 5.40
N PRO A 20 -8.10 -12.45 6.67
CA PRO A 20 -9.11 -11.93 7.61
C PRO A 20 -9.00 -10.43 7.90
N GLU A 21 -7.84 -9.84 7.68
CA GLU A 21 -7.61 -8.42 7.95
C GLU A 21 -7.70 -7.55 6.68
N LEU A 22 -8.17 -8.09 5.56
CA LEU A 22 -8.21 -7.35 4.30
C LEU A 22 -9.04 -6.07 4.40
N ALA A 23 -10.26 -6.16 4.94
CA ALA A 23 -11.12 -5.00 5.08
C ALA A 23 -10.51 -3.95 6.01
N GLN A 24 -9.90 -4.39 7.09
CA GLN A 24 -9.23 -3.49 8.02
C GLN A 24 -8.06 -2.77 7.37
N ALA A 25 -7.23 -3.48 6.61
CA ALA A 25 -6.10 -2.88 5.92
C ALA A 25 -6.56 -1.84 4.91
N LEU A 26 -7.62 -2.13 4.15
CA LEU A 26 -8.18 -1.17 3.21
C LEU A 26 -8.69 0.06 3.92
N THR A 27 -9.41 -0.11 5.02
CA THR A 27 -9.93 1.02 5.80
C THR A 27 -8.79 1.89 6.33
N LEU A 28 -7.75 1.27 6.85
CA LEU A 28 -6.59 2.01 7.37
C LEU A 28 -5.88 2.81 6.29
N CYS A 29 -5.90 2.32 5.06
CA CYS A 29 -5.29 3.00 3.93
C CYS A 29 -6.25 3.93 3.19
N ARG A 30 -7.40 4.24 3.80
CA ARG A 30 -8.42 5.14 3.22
C ARG A 30 -8.98 4.60 1.91
N LEU A 31 -9.20 3.28 1.86
CA LEU A 31 -9.76 2.59 0.71
C LEU A 31 -11.04 1.85 1.06
N GLU A 32 -11.75 2.31 2.10
CA GLU A 32 -12.96 1.64 2.59
C GLU A 32 -14.03 1.52 1.51
N LYS A 33 -14.06 2.45 0.55
CA LYS A 33 -15.03 2.38 -0.55
C LYS A 33 -14.82 1.18 -1.46
N LEU A 34 -13.63 0.59 -1.44
CA LEU A 34 -13.34 -0.58 -2.26
C LEU A 34 -13.86 -1.88 -1.64
N ILE A 35 -14.16 -1.87 -0.35
CA ILE A 35 -14.60 -3.07 0.35
C ILE A 35 -15.86 -3.66 -0.29
N ASP A 36 -16.80 -2.81 -0.67
CA ASP A 36 -18.06 -3.25 -1.28
C ASP A 36 -17.88 -3.73 -2.71
N LYS A 37 -16.71 -3.50 -3.30
CA LYS A 37 -16.43 -3.85 -4.69
C LYS A 37 -15.46 -5.00 -4.83
N LEU A 38 -15.07 -5.62 -3.73
CA LEU A 38 -14.00 -6.63 -3.75
C LEU A 38 -14.27 -7.80 -4.69
N ASP A 39 -15.53 -8.18 -4.87
CA ASP A 39 -15.87 -9.31 -5.73
C ASP A 39 -16.25 -8.91 -7.15
N GLU A 40 -16.16 -7.63 -7.49
CA GLU A 40 -16.41 -7.16 -8.85
C GLU A 40 -15.21 -7.47 -9.74
N VAL A 41 -15.50 -8.01 -10.93
CA VAL A 41 -14.49 -8.33 -11.92
C VAL A 41 -14.27 -7.15 -12.85
N GLY A 42 -13.03 -6.85 -13.15
CA GLY A 42 -12.70 -5.76 -14.05
C GLY A 42 -11.19 -5.61 -14.23
N ASN A 43 -10.80 -4.61 -15.00
CA ASN A 43 -9.39 -4.27 -15.17
C ASN A 43 -9.03 -3.20 -14.14
N TRP A 44 -8.85 -3.63 -12.91
CA TRP A 44 -8.67 -2.73 -11.77
C TRP A 44 -7.39 -1.92 -11.84
N GLN A 45 -6.34 -2.47 -12.44
CA GLN A 45 -5.09 -1.76 -12.61
C GLN A 45 -5.28 -0.46 -13.42
N GLN A 46 -6.19 -0.47 -14.39
CA GLN A 46 -6.49 0.71 -15.18
C GLN A 46 -7.63 1.54 -14.61
N THR A 47 -8.47 0.95 -13.79
CA THR A 47 -9.65 1.60 -13.22
C THR A 47 -9.31 2.44 -12.01
N LEU A 48 -8.40 1.96 -11.17
CA LEU A 48 -8.02 2.68 -9.95
C LEU A 48 -7.10 3.85 -10.30
N SER A 49 -7.27 4.96 -9.58
CA SER A 49 -6.40 6.11 -9.75
C SER A 49 -4.97 5.77 -9.29
N PRO A 50 -3.96 6.53 -9.73
CA PRO A 50 -2.59 6.33 -9.25
C PRO A 50 -2.48 6.39 -7.72
N GLY A 51 -3.19 7.31 -7.08
CA GLY A 51 -3.19 7.41 -5.62
C GLY A 51 -3.83 6.20 -4.96
N GLU A 52 -4.90 5.67 -5.54
CA GLU A 52 -5.53 4.45 -5.04
C GLU A 52 -4.60 3.27 -5.18
N LEU A 53 -3.91 3.13 -6.31
CA LEU A 53 -2.95 2.06 -6.52
C LEU A 53 -1.81 2.12 -5.50
N GLN A 54 -1.33 3.32 -5.18
CA GLN A 54 -0.28 3.47 -4.18
C GLN A 54 -0.79 3.11 -2.78
N ARG A 55 -2.02 3.49 -2.45
CA ARG A 55 -2.61 3.11 -1.16
C ARG A 55 -2.86 1.60 -1.08
N VAL A 56 -3.22 0.96 -2.19
CA VAL A 56 -3.34 -0.49 -2.25
C VAL A 56 -2.00 -1.16 -1.94
N ALA A 57 -0.89 -0.59 -2.45
CA ALA A 57 0.43 -1.11 -2.14
C ALA A 57 0.71 -1.07 -0.63
N PHE A 58 0.33 0.02 0.05
CA PHE A 58 0.45 0.10 1.50
C PHE A 58 -0.42 -0.94 2.21
N ALA A 59 -1.64 -1.18 1.71
CA ALA A 59 -2.51 -2.20 2.30
C ALA A 59 -1.87 -3.59 2.19
N ARG A 60 -1.25 -3.90 1.05
CA ARG A 60 -0.53 -5.17 0.89
C ARG A 60 0.60 -5.31 1.90
N ILE A 61 1.31 -4.23 2.17
CA ILE A 61 2.38 -4.24 3.15
C ILE A 61 1.84 -4.55 4.54
N LEU A 62 0.73 -3.93 4.91
CA LEU A 62 0.10 -4.19 6.20
C LEU A 62 -0.33 -5.65 6.34
N LEU A 63 -0.80 -6.25 5.25
CA LEU A 63 -1.24 -7.63 5.24
C LEU A 63 -0.07 -8.62 5.23
N GLY A 64 0.96 -8.31 4.47
CA GLY A 64 2.12 -9.19 4.33
C GLY A 64 3.09 -9.10 5.48
N LYS A 65 3.10 -8.00 6.21
CA LYS A 65 3.97 -7.76 7.36
C LYS A 65 5.43 -8.10 7.08
N PRO A 66 6.01 -7.52 6.00
CA PRO A 66 7.40 -7.82 5.67
C PRO A 66 8.35 -7.22 6.71
N LYS A 67 9.50 -7.85 6.86
CA LYS A 67 10.52 -7.33 7.78
C LYS A 67 11.30 -6.18 7.17
N LEU A 68 11.38 -6.15 5.85
CA LEU A 68 12.13 -5.15 5.11
C LEU A 68 11.21 -4.51 4.08
N ILE A 69 11.15 -3.19 4.10
CA ILE A 69 10.22 -2.43 3.27
C ILE A 69 11.00 -1.32 2.54
N LEU A 70 11.15 -1.38 1.20
CA LEU A 70 11.78 -0.33 0.41
C LEU A 70 10.72 0.47 -0.36
N LEU A 71 10.60 1.75 -0.08
CA LEU A 71 9.63 2.64 -0.73
C LEU A 71 10.35 3.52 -1.75
N ASP A 72 10.18 3.22 -3.03
CA ASP A 72 10.78 3.98 -4.12
C ASP A 72 9.67 4.77 -4.80
N GLU A 73 9.54 6.04 -4.44
CA GLU A 73 8.49 6.92 -4.93
C GLU A 73 7.08 6.35 -4.75
N ALA A 74 6.88 5.56 -3.71
CA ALA A 74 5.61 4.87 -3.47
C ALA A 74 4.47 5.82 -3.10
N THR A 75 4.76 7.09 -2.86
CA THR A 75 3.77 8.10 -2.48
C THR A 75 3.69 9.25 -3.48
N SER A 76 4.25 9.09 -4.67
CA SER A 76 4.36 10.17 -5.65
C SER A 76 3.00 10.72 -6.11
N ALA A 77 1.94 9.92 -6.05
CA ALA A 77 0.60 10.33 -6.44
C ALA A 77 -0.27 10.74 -5.25
N LEU A 78 0.30 10.86 -4.06
CA LEU A 78 -0.43 11.21 -2.84
C LEU A 78 -0.09 12.63 -2.40
N ASP A 79 -1.06 13.30 -1.78
CA ASP A 79 -0.79 14.59 -1.15
C ASP A 79 0.04 14.36 0.13
N GLU A 80 0.66 15.43 0.62
CA GLU A 80 1.54 15.31 1.78
C GLU A 80 0.84 14.83 3.05
N PRO A 81 -0.38 15.30 3.38
CA PRO A 81 -1.07 14.76 4.56
C PRO A 81 -1.36 13.27 4.48
N THR A 82 -1.76 12.79 3.30
CA THR A 82 -2.02 11.36 3.11
C THR A 82 -0.73 10.55 3.20
N GLU A 83 0.33 11.05 2.57
CA GLU A 83 1.64 10.42 2.64
C GLU A 83 2.11 10.29 4.09
N ALA A 84 2.03 11.38 4.85
CA ALA A 84 2.44 11.38 6.24
C ALA A 84 1.61 10.39 7.08
N ALA A 85 0.30 10.35 6.82
CA ALA A 85 -0.58 9.43 7.55
C ALA A 85 -0.21 7.97 7.29
N LEU A 86 0.11 7.64 6.04
CA LEU A 86 0.49 6.27 5.68
C LEU A 86 1.83 5.86 6.28
N TYR A 87 2.80 6.77 6.31
CA TYR A 87 4.08 6.47 6.94
C TYR A 87 3.94 6.26 8.44
N ARG A 88 3.13 7.08 9.11
CA ARG A 88 2.83 6.87 10.53
C ARG A 88 2.12 5.55 10.76
N LEU A 89 1.21 5.19 9.87
CA LEU A 89 0.49 3.93 9.93
C LEU A 89 1.44 2.74 9.86
N LEU A 90 2.39 2.76 8.93
CA LEU A 90 3.38 1.70 8.80
C LEU A 90 4.19 1.55 10.09
N ARG A 91 4.64 2.67 10.65
CA ARG A 91 5.43 2.63 11.88
C ARG A 91 4.64 2.10 13.05
N ARG A 92 3.36 2.45 13.13
CA ARG A 92 2.49 2.00 14.22
C ARG A 92 2.13 0.53 14.09
N GLN A 93 1.83 0.08 12.87
CA GLN A 93 1.38 -1.29 12.64
C GLN A 93 2.53 -2.30 12.51
N LEU A 94 3.68 -1.82 12.04
CA LEU A 94 4.84 -2.66 11.78
C LEU A 94 6.08 -2.09 12.48
N PRO A 95 6.07 -2.01 13.82
CA PRO A 95 7.15 -1.32 14.54
C PRO A 95 8.52 -1.99 14.41
N HIS A 96 8.54 -3.27 14.04
CA HIS A 96 9.79 -4.02 13.91
C HIS A 96 10.26 -4.14 12.46
N SER A 97 9.49 -3.60 11.53
CA SER A 97 9.89 -3.62 10.12
C SER A 97 10.93 -2.52 9.86
N ILE A 98 11.83 -2.83 8.97
CA ILE A 98 12.87 -1.91 8.52
C ILE A 98 12.36 -1.19 7.28
N ILE A 99 12.36 0.14 7.26
CA ILE A 99 11.79 0.94 6.17
C ILE A 99 12.87 1.84 5.53
N VAL A 100 13.13 1.68 4.23
CA VAL A 100 13.96 2.61 3.44
C VAL A 100 13.07 3.34 2.46
N SER A 101 13.07 4.65 2.50
CA SER A 101 12.30 5.47 1.59
C SER A 101 13.23 6.19 0.63
N ILE A 102 12.91 6.09 -0.66
CA ILE A 102 13.60 6.83 -1.70
C ILE A 102 12.55 7.73 -2.33
N GLY A 103 12.71 9.03 -2.20
CA GLY A 103 11.75 9.96 -2.73
C GLY A 103 12.32 11.37 -2.74
N HIS A 104 11.59 12.28 -3.33
CA HIS A 104 12.04 13.65 -3.51
C HIS A 104 11.28 14.65 -2.65
N ARG A 105 10.36 14.20 -1.81
CA ARG A 105 9.59 15.08 -0.93
C ARG A 105 10.28 15.25 0.40
N GLY A 106 10.34 16.48 0.90
CA GLY A 106 10.96 16.78 2.17
C GLY A 106 10.31 16.08 3.35
N THR A 107 8.99 15.86 3.29
CA THR A 107 8.27 15.21 4.36
C THR A 107 8.73 13.78 4.64
N LEU A 108 9.32 13.11 3.66
CA LEU A 108 9.82 11.76 3.85
C LEU A 108 10.96 11.72 4.87
N ALA A 109 11.77 12.74 4.92
CA ALA A 109 12.91 12.79 5.84
C ALA A 109 12.47 12.74 7.31
N GLU A 110 11.28 13.26 7.62
CA GLU A 110 10.76 13.27 8.98
C GLU A 110 10.41 11.88 9.49
N PHE A 111 10.13 10.95 8.59
CA PHE A 111 9.71 9.61 8.93
C PHE A 111 10.78 8.57 8.66
N HIS A 112 11.94 9.02 8.25
CA HIS A 112 13.06 8.15 8.03
C HIS A 112 13.57 7.63 9.37
N ASP A 113 13.64 6.36 9.49
CA ASP A 113 14.28 5.66 10.55
C ASP A 113 15.30 4.81 9.86
N LYS A 114 16.15 4.16 10.53
CA LYS A 114 17.17 3.31 9.90
C LYS A 114 16.52 2.04 9.41
N SER A 115 15.64 2.19 8.50
CA SER A 115 14.80 1.09 8.08
C SER A 115 14.80 0.94 6.60
N MET A 116 14.56 -0.23 6.12
CA MET A 116 14.63 -0.50 4.71
C MET A 116 13.44 -1.24 4.18
N TYR A 117 12.90 -0.80 3.09
CA TYR A 117 11.69 -1.31 2.51
C TYR A 117 11.74 -1.22 0.99
N ILE A 118 11.12 -2.11 0.27
CA ILE A 118 11.14 -2.02 -1.18
C ILE A 118 9.74 -2.07 -1.80
N ALA A 119 9.20 -0.91 -2.18
CA ALA A 119 8.01 -0.81 -3.00
C ALA A 119 8.18 0.35 -3.95
N ARG A 120 7.87 0.18 -5.21
CA ARG A 120 8.02 1.20 -6.24
C ARG A 120 6.68 1.77 -6.63
N ALA A 121 6.68 3.04 -7.03
CA ALA A 121 5.47 3.68 -7.53
C ALA A 121 4.91 2.89 -8.70
N GLY A 122 3.61 2.57 -8.64
CA GLY A 122 2.94 1.84 -9.71
C GLY A 122 3.34 0.39 -9.85
N CYS A 123 4.12 -0.15 -8.94
CA CYS A 123 4.57 -1.53 -8.97
C CYS A 123 4.07 -2.29 -7.76
N ALA A 124 3.57 -3.49 -7.97
CA ALA A 124 3.03 -4.32 -6.92
C ALA A 124 4.05 -5.21 -6.25
N ALA A 125 5.20 -5.34 -6.82
CA ALA A 125 6.21 -6.28 -6.30
C ALA A 125 6.94 -5.74 -5.11
#